data_86a6c0113e282fed7b40738a15c2dd8b
#
_entry.id   86a6c0113e282fed7b40738a15c2dd8b
#
_cell.length_a   1.000
_cell.length_b   1.000
_cell.length_c   1.000
_cell.angle_alpha   90.00
_cell.angle_beta   90.00
_cell.angle_gamma   90.00
#
_symmetry.space_group_name_H-M   'P 1'
#
loop_
_entity.id
_entity.type
_entity.pdbx_description
1 polymer ?
#
loop_
_entity_poly.entity_id
_entity_poly.type
_entity_poly.pdbx_seq_one_letter_code
_entity_poly.pdbx_strand_id
1 'polypeptide(L)'
;MDKEHKWRLERCGYLTASMLSDITSKSGKIIDVNLTAIRSKRFERKHGYPLQVSSHAMDIGKENEKYVIEWFRNQYPDIHIIYAQELESGIPFWKVDWAKFGASPDAFTEDERIVLDAKTVVSNSNIVFFADEYTSYEEKKAKVWDEHGDQILGLWLSNPKAEEVWIVKYIYCDEFNEFEPADPLAPWRGIVFRFDRKDYLESIKNMKEQIILFDAFIDSDMNPSRMKDGWELVDGKLVKVEKERKSVSG
;
A
#
# COMPACT_ATOMS: atom_id res chain seq x y z
N MET A 1 9.77 17.56 -18.26
CA MET A 1 8.72 16.70 -17.66
C MET A 1 8.97 16.73 -16.17
N ASP A 2 7.96 17.08 -15.37
CA ASP A 2 8.11 17.14 -13.92
C ASP A 2 8.25 15.73 -13.30
N LYS A 3 8.72 15.67 -12.04
CA LYS A 3 8.99 14.40 -11.35
C LYS A 3 7.72 13.55 -11.19
N GLU A 4 6.58 14.18 -10.92
CA GLU A 4 5.32 13.47 -10.71
C GLU A 4 4.80 12.84 -12.01
N HIS A 5 4.89 13.55 -13.12
CA HIS A 5 4.49 13.02 -14.41
C HIS A 5 5.36 11.81 -14.82
N LYS A 6 6.68 11.90 -14.64
CA LYS A 6 7.59 10.78 -14.88
C LYS A 6 7.22 9.55 -14.04
N TRP A 7 7.03 9.75 -12.74
CA TRP A 7 6.64 8.71 -11.80
C TRP A 7 5.31 8.05 -12.17
N ARG A 8 4.31 8.83 -12.62
CA ARG A 8 3.02 8.28 -13.09
C ARG A 8 3.19 7.40 -14.33
N LEU A 9 4.03 7.82 -15.28
CA LEU A 9 4.32 7.02 -16.48
C LEU A 9 5.04 5.71 -16.12
N GLU A 10 5.97 5.73 -15.18
CA GLU A 10 6.68 4.54 -14.74
C GLU A 10 5.77 3.50 -14.07
N ARG A 11 4.69 3.94 -13.45
CA ARG A 11 3.67 3.08 -12.81
C ARG A 11 2.55 2.64 -13.75
N CYS A 12 2.52 3.18 -14.97
CA CYS A 12 1.45 2.91 -15.94
C CYS A 12 1.34 1.41 -16.24
N GLY A 13 0.18 0.83 -16.01
CA GLY A 13 -0.10 -0.59 -16.21
C GLY A 13 0.44 -1.53 -15.13
N TYR A 14 1.17 -1.02 -14.14
CA TYR A 14 1.64 -1.81 -13.00
C TYR A 14 0.56 -1.89 -11.91
N LEU A 15 0.43 -3.06 -11.29
CA LEU A 15 -0.18 -3.18 -9.97
C LEU A 15 0.73 -2.48 -8.96
N THR A 16 0.15 -1.81 -7.98
CA THR A 16 0.94 -1.09 -6.95
C THR A 16 0.57 -1.54 -5.55
N ALA A 17 1.50 -1.43 -4.60
CA ALA A 17 1.25 -1.82 -3.22
C ALA A 17 0.00 -1.15 -2.62
N SER A 18 -0.24 0.13 -2.93
CA SER A 18 -1.39 0.90 -2.43
C SER A 18 -2.76 0.44 -2.97
N MET A 19 -2.79 -0.34 -4.06
CA MET A 19 -4.05 -0.86 -4.62
C MET A 19 -4.30 -2.34 -4.28
N LEU A 20 -3.41 -2.99 -3.56
CA LEU A 20 -3.56 -4.42 -3.26
C LEU A 20 -4.82 -4.71 -2.45
N SER A 21 -5.20 -3.86 -1.50
CA SER A 21 -6.43 -4.00 -0.72
C SER A 21 -7.70 -4.04 -1.58
N ASP A 22 -7.65 -3.48 -2.80
CA ASP A 22 -8.78 -3.50 -3.73
C ASP A 22 -8.95 -4.85 -4.45
N ILE A 23 -7.91 -5.67 -4.50
CA ILE A 23 -7.84 -6.88 -5.34
C ILE A 23 -7.46 -8.14 -4.58
N THR A 24 -6.91 -8.03 -3.38
CA THR A 24 -6.38 -9.14 -2.59
C THR A 24 -6.91 -9.15 -1.17
N SER A 25 -6.53 -10.15 -0.39
CA SER A 25 -6.71 -10.14 1.04
C SER A 25 -5.50 -10.74 1.75
N LYS A 26 -5.20 -10.21 2.94
CA LYS A 26 -4.12 -10.71 3.82
C LYS A 26 -4.28 -12.19 4.18
N SER A 27 -5.50 -12.71 4.14
CA SER A 27 -5.82 -14.12 4.41
C SER A 27 -5.61 -15.05 3.21
N GLY A 28 -5.13 -14.55 2.07
CA GLY A 28 -4.94 -15.32 0.84
C GLY A 28 -6.24 -15.62 0.06
N LYS A 29 -7.37 -15.04 0.47
CA LYS A 29 -8.61 -15.16 -0.29
C LYS A 29 -8.66 -14.06 -1.35
N ILE A 30 -8.92 -14.42 -2.59
CA ILE A 30 -9.23 -13.43 -3.63
C ILE A 30 -10.55 -12.79 -3.22
N ILE A 31 -10.52 -11.49 -2.94
CA ILE A 31 -11.74 -10.72 -2.66
C ILE A 31 -12.53 -10.58 -3.96
N ASP A 32 -13.82 -10.32 -3.87
CA ASP A 32 -14.65 -9.98 -5.02
C ASP A 32 -13.94 -9.00 -5.93
N VAL A 33 -13.65 -9.45 -7.14
CA VAL A 33 -12.78 -8.78 -8.09
C VAL A 33 -13.24 -7.34 -8.30
N ASN A 34 -12.40 -6.37 -7.97
CA ASN A 34 -12.65 -4.99 -8.32
C ASN A 34 -12.53 -4.82 -9.84
N LEU A 35 -13.67 -4.95 -10.52
CA LEU A 35 -13.76 -4.87 -11.98
C LEU A 35 -13.20 -3.56 -12.52
N THR A 36 -13.34 -2.47 -11.76
CA THR A 36 -12.83 -1.16 -12.16
C THR A 36 -11.30 -1.15 -12.15
N ALA A 37 -10.66 -1.72 -11.12
CA ALA A 37 -9.21 -1.82 -11.04
C ALA A 37 -8.63 -2.63 -12.21
N ILE A 38 -9.23 -3.78 -12.53
CA ILE A 38 -8.80 -4.60 -13.67
C ILE A 38 -8.97 -3.85 -15.00
N ARG A 39 -10.13 -3.26 -15.23
CA ARG A 39 -10.39 -2.51 -16.47
C ARG A 39 -9.44 -1.34 -16.64
N SER A 40 -9.17 -0.62 -15.55
CA SER A 40 -8.22 0.49 -15.54
C SER A 40 -6.81 0.01 -15.92
N LYS A 41 -6.33 -1.09 -15.32
CA LYS A 41 -5.00 -1.61 -15.63
C LYS A 41 -4.90 -2.18 -17.04
N ARG A 42 -5.94 -2.83 -17.56
CA ARG A 42 -6.01 -3.22 -18.99
C ARG A 42 -5.95 -2.03 -19.91
N PHE A 43 -6.69 -0.97 -19.61
CA PHE A 43 -6.66 0.27 -20.38
C PHE A 43 -5.25 0.88 -20.39
N GLU A 44 -4.63 1.02 -19.20
CA GLU A 44 -3.27 1.56 -19.07
C GLU A 44 -2.25 0.73 -19.87
N ARG A 45 -2.30 -0.61 -19.79
CA ARG A 45 -1.41 -1.52 -20.53
C ARG A 45 -1.58 -1.42 -22.03
N LYS A 46 -2.83 -1.27 -22.48
CA LYS A 46 -3.16 -1.21 -23.92
C LYS A 46 -2.78 0.12 -24.54
N HIS A 47 -2.95 1.22 -23.81
CA HIS A 47 -2.85 2.57 -24.36
C HIS A 47 -1.60 3.33 -23.89
N GLY A 48 -0.87 2.82 -22.89
CA GLY A 48 0.29 3.51 -22.31
C GLY A 48 -0.09 4.83 -21.63
N TYR A 49 -1.34 4.97 -21.20
CA TYR A 49 -1.88 6.19 -20.60
C TYR A 49 -2.25 5.95 -19.13
N PRO A 50 -1.54 6.58 -18.16
CA PRO A 50 -1.83 6.39 -16.75
C PRO A 50 -3.16 7.06 -16.38
N LEU A 51 -4.08 6.26 -15.83
CA LEU A 51 -5.33 6.79 -15.30
C LEU A 51 -5.09 7.44 -13.94
N GLN A 52 -5.57 8.66 -13.81
CA GLN A 52 -5.48 9.38 -12.55
C GLN A 52 -6.70 9.02 -11.68
N VAL A 53 -6.42 8.43 -10.52
CA VAL A 53 -7.41 8.31 -9.45
C VAL A 53 -6.95 9.24 -8.34
N SER A 54 -7.74 10.23 -8.00
CA SER A 54 -7.53 11.09 -6.84
C SER A 54 -8.81 11.18 -6.03
N SER A 55 -8.66 11.32 -4.74
CA SER A 55 -9.75 11.66 -3.82
C SER A 55 -9.28 12.78 -2.91
N HIS A 56 -10.21 13.53 -2.34
CA HIS A 56 -9.88 14.60 -1.40
C HIS A 56 -8.97 14.12 -0.25
N ALA A 57 -9.22 12.92 0.28
CA ALA A 57 -8.36 12.33 1.30
C ALA A 57 -6.93 12.04 0.81
N MET A 58 -6.77 11.62 -0.46
CA MET A 58 -5.46 11.41 -1.07
C MET A 58 -4.71 12.72 -1.28
N ASP A 59 -5.42 13.78 -1.64
CA ASP A 59 -4.83 15.11 -1.85
C ASP A 59 -4.34 15.67 -0.50
N ILE A 60 -5.15 15.61 0.56
CA ILE A 60 -4.74 15.96 1.93
C ILE A 60 -3.52 15.12 2.36
N GLY A 61 -3.52 13.80 2.09
CA GLY A 61 -2.39 12.93 2.42
C GLY A 61 -1.09 13.40 1.77
N LYS A 62 -1.13 13.71 0.47
CA LYS A 62 0.05 14.20 -0.28
C LYS A 62 0.55 15.55 0.24
N GLU A 63 -0.35 16.49 0.51
CA GLU A 63 0.00 17.82 1.02
C GLU A 63 0.68 17.74 2.39
N ASN A 64 0.28 16.77 3.20
CA ASN A 64 0.77 16.60 4.57
C ASN A 64 1.94 15.63 4.70
N GLU A 65 2.28 14.83 3.68
CA GLU A 65 3.35 13.84 3.72
C GLU A 65 4.69 14.43 4.21
N LYS A 66 5.05 15.64 3.74
CA LYS A 66 6.26 16.34 4.20
C LYS A 66 6.27 16.61 5.70
N TYR A 67 5.13 16.98 6.31
CA TYR A 67 5.04 17.23 7.75
C TYR A 67 5.16 15.94 8.56
N VAL A 68 4.65 14.83 8.03
CA VAL A 68 4.84 13.50 8.61
C VAL A 68 6.32 13.14 8.67
N ILE A 69 7.05 13.37 7.59
CA ILE A 69 8.48 13.10 7.49
C ILE A 69 9.30 14.03 8.39
N GLU A 70 8.98 15.32 8.43
CA GLU A 70 9.63 16.29 9.32
C GLU A 70 9.39 15.93 10.80
N TRP A 71 8.14 15.57 11.17
CA TRP A 71 7.81 15.08 12.49
C TRP A 71 8.63 13.83 12.84
N PHE A 72 8.70 12.86 11.93
CA PHE A 72 9.47 11.64 12.14
C PHE A 72 10.96 11.94 12.39
N ARG A 73 11.58 12.77 11.54
CA ARG A 73 12.99 13.17 11.68
C ARG A 73 13.26 13.86 13.02
N ASN A 74 12.29 14.64 13.50
CA ASN A 74 12.40 15.33 14.79
C ASN A 74 12.30 14.34 15.98
N GLN A 75 11.39 13.38 15.92
CA GLN A 75 11.19 12.40 16.99
C GLN A 75 12.26 11.30 17.02
N TYR A 76 12.87 10.99 15.88
CA TYR A 76 13.85 9.91 15.69
C TYR A 76 15.13 10.40 15.01
N PRO A 77 15.87 11.34 15.63
CA PRO A 77 17.04 12.00 15.00
C PRO A 77 18.19 11.04 14.69
N ASP A 78 18.27 9.91 15.39
CA ASP A 78 19.29 8.87 15.17
C ASP A 78 19.01 7.98 13.95
N ILE A 79 17.80 8.09 13.36
CA ILE A 79 17.39 7.29 12.20
C ILE A 79 17.40 8.16 10.96
N HIS A 80 18.46 8.02 10.16
CA HIS A 80 18.60 8.78 8.92
C HIS A 80 17.72 8.17 7.83
N ILE A 81 16.72 8.93 7.39
CA ILE A 81 15.82 8.56 6.30
C ILE A 81 15.98 9.48 5.10
N ILE A 82 15.86 8.89 3.93
CA ILE A 82 15.77 9.57 2.64
C ILE A 82 14.28 9.74 2.32
N TYR A 83 13.83 10.98 2.19
CA TYR A 83 12.47 11.27 1.74
C TYR A 83 12.40 11.16 0.22
N ALA A 84 11.50 10.31 -0.30
CA ALA A 84 11.46 9.97 -1.73
C ALA A 84 11.21 11.18 -2.64
N GLN A 85 10.41 12.16 -2.17
CA GLN A 85 10.11 13.38 -2.92
C GLN A 85 11.32 14.32 -3.07
N GLU A 86 12.31 14.24 -2.15
CA GLU A 86 13.52 15.07 -2.18
C GLU A 86 14.58 14.56 -3.17
N LEU A 87 14.48 13.30 -3.62
CA LEU A 87 15.46 12.71 -4.53
C LEU A 87 15.54 13.46 -5.87
N GLU A 88 16.72 13.83 -6.29
CA GLU A 88 16.97 14.46 -7.60
C GLU A 88 16.62 13.51 -8.76
N SER A 89 16.87 12.21 -8.59
CA SER A 89 16.55 11.17 -9.57
C SER A 89 15.05 10.99 -9.82
N GLY A 90 14.20 11.54 -8.96
CA GLY A 90 12.74 11.35 -8.95
C GLY A 90 12.29 10.35 -7.91
N ILE A 91 10.97 10.24 -7.76
CA ILE A 91 10.34 9.33 -6.79
C ILE A 91 10.64 7.89 -7.22
N PRO A 92 11.22 7.04 -6.35
CA PRO A 92 11.55 5.68 -6.72
C PRO A 92 10.28 4.84 -6.93
N PHE A 93 10.33 3.96 -7.92
CA PHE A 93 9.33 2.93 -8.12
C PHE A 93 10.05 1.58 -8.20
N TRP A 94 10.00 0.82 -7.12
CA TRP A 94 10.64 -0.49 -6.99
C TRP A 94 9.82 -1.54 -7.72
N LYS A 95 10.32 -2.00 -8.85
CA LYS A 95 9.66 -2.99 -9.71
C LYS A 95 10.19 -4.38 -9.42
N VAL A 96 9.31 -5.37 -9.48
CA VAL A 96 9.68 -6.78 -9.46
C VAL A 96 9.79 -7.32 -10.90
N ASP A 97 10.47 -8.46 -11.06
CA ASP A 97 10.68 -9.13 -12.36
C ASP A 97 9.65 -10.24 -12.65
N TRP A 98 8.95 -10.71 -11.61
CA TRP A 98 8.01 -11.83 -11.69
C TRP A 98 6.55 -11.44 -11.98
N ALA A 99 6.21 -10.15 -12.00
CA ALA A 99 4.90 -9.61 -12.36
C ALA A 99 5.02 -8.13 -12.72
N LYS A 100 4.03 -7.54 -13.39
CA LYS A 100 3.91 -6.08 -13.52
C LYS A 100 3.41 -5.48 -12.20
N PHE A 101 4.26 -5.54 -11.22
CA PHE A 101 4.01 -5.06 -9.86
C PHE A 101 5.17 -4.21 -9.36
N GLY A 102 4.87 -3.25 -8.50
CA GLY A 102 5.88 -2.43 -7.84
C GLY A 102 5.30 -1.56 -6.74
N ALA A 103 6.19 -0.92 -5.97
CA ALA A 103 5.81 0.02 -4.93
C ALA A 103 6.71 1.27 -4.95
N SER A 104 6.15 2.38 -4.49
CA SER A 104 6.90 3.59 -4.17
C SER A 104 6.84 3.79 -2.66
N PRO A 105 7.97 3.83 -1.95
CA PRO A 105 8.01 4.20 -0.56
C PRO A 105 7.88 5.72 -0.42
N ASP A 106 7.40 6.21 0.72
CA ASP A 106 7.43 7.63 1.02
C ASP A 106 8.81 8.04 1.55
N ALA A 107 9.43 7.19 2.39
CA ALA A 107 10.83 7.34 2.80
C ALA A 107 11.47 5.97 3.10
N PHE A 108 12.80 5.94 3.19
CA PHE A 108 13.57 4.72 3.49
C PHE A 108 14.97 5.07 4.02
N THR A 109 15.61 4.13 4.72
CA THR A 109 17.01 4.27 5.14
C THR A 109 17.96 4.05 3.96
N GLU A 110 19.20 4.58 4.03
CA GLU A 110 20.19 4.46 2.94
C GLU A 110 20.47 3.00 2.54
N ASP A 111 20.47 2.09 3.50
CA ASP A 111 20.61 0.66 3.28
C ASP A 111 19.32 -0.05 2.81
N GLU A 112 18.21 0.69 2.72
CA GLU A 112 16.87 0.24 2.35
C GLU A 112 16.27 -0.84 3.28
N ARG A 113 16.84 -1.04 4.48
CA ARG A 113 16.33 -2.05 5.42
C ARG A 113 15.06 -1.62 6.13
N ILE A 114 14.89 -0.31 6.34
CA ILE A 114 13.68 0.28 6.93
C ILE A 114 12.99 1.10 5.84
N VAL A 115 11.72 0.81 5.62
CA VAL A 115 10.86 1.52 4.68
C VAL A 115 9.75 2.20 5.47
N LEU A 116 9.53 3.49 5.22
CA LEU A 116 8.45 4.26 5.84
C LEU A 116 7.33 4.51 4.85
N ASP A 117 6.11 4.46 5.37
CA ASP A 117 4.90 4.85 4.68
C ASP A 117 4.11 5.82 5.57
N ALA A 118 3.90 7.02 5.07
CA ALA A 118 3.29 8.14 5.80
C ALA A 118 1.78 8.13 5.66
N LYS A 119 1.05 8.23 6.77
CA LYS A 119 -0.41 8.20 6.80
C LYS A 119 -0.97 9.34 7.62
N THR A 120 -1.61 10.29 6.97
CA THR A 120 -2.31 11.38 7.63
C THR A 120 -3.67 10.92 8.16
N VAL A 121 -3.93 11.19 9.42
CA VAL A 121 -5.18 10.87 10.11
C VAL A 121 -6.07 12.12 10.13
N VAL A 122 -7.17 12.09 9.38
CA VAL A 122 -8.07 13.25 9.18
C VAL A 122 -9.46 13.07 9.80
N SER A 123 -9.93 11.83 10.01
CA SER A 123 -11.25 11.59 10.56
C SER A 123 -11.24 11.70 12.09
N ASN A 124 -12.24 12.38 12.65
CA ASN A 124 -12.37 12.57 14.11
C ASN A 124 -12.34 11.24 14.89
N SER A 125 -12.99 10.19 14.37
CA SER A 125 -12.99 8.87 15.02
C SER A 125 -11.60 8.25 15.07
N ASN A 126 -10.81 8.38 14.01
CA ASN A 126 -9.45 7.88 13.99
C ASN A 126 -8.50 8.78 14.82
N ILE A 127 -8.69 10.10 14.80
CA ILE A 127 -7.94 11.01 15.66
C ILE A 127 -8.12 10.60 17.12
N VAL A 128 -9.37 10.46 17.58
CA VAL A 128 -9.67 10.04 18.97
C VAL A 128 -9.04 8.68 19.25
N PHE A 129 -9.18 7.69 18.36
CA PHE A 129 -8.63 6.35 18.58
C PHE A 129 -7.11 6.35 18.71
N PHE A 130 -6.40 7.06 17.82
CA PHE A 130 -4.94 7.08 17.84
C PHE A 130 -4.37 7.97 18.95
N ALA A 131 -5.09 9.03 19.35
CA ALA A 131 -4.69 9.91 20.47
C ALA A 131 -5.05 9.35 21.85
N ASP A 132 -5.98 8.38 21.93
CA ASP A 132 -6.46 7.84 23.21
C ASP A 132 -5.33 7.12 23.97
N GLU A 133 -5.09 7.54 25.21
CA GLU A 133 -4.06 6.96 26.07
C GLU A 133 -4.45 5.59 26.66
N TYR A 134 -5.75 5.26 26.69
CA TYR A 134 -6.26 3.99 27.19
C TYR A 134 -6.21 2.87 26.15
N THR A 135 -6.15 3.20 24.87
CA THR A 135 -5.99 2.22 23.80
C THR A 135 -4.52 1.82 23.69
N SER A 136 -4.24 0.54 23.91
CA SER A 136 -2.87 0.02 23.88
C SER A 136 -2.19 0.17 22.51
N TYR A 137 -0.85 0.21 22.53
CA TYR A 137 -0.07 0.22 21.29
C TYR A 137 -0.40 -0.98 20.38
N GLU A 138 -0.57 -2.18 20.97
CA GLU A 138 -0.87 -3.40 20.20
C GLU A 138 -2.26 -3.35 19.53
N GLU A 139 -3.27 -2.80 20.20
CA GLU A 139 -4.60 -2.59 19.60
C GLU A 139 -4.52 -1.58 18.44
N LYS A 140 -3.79 -0.47 18.63
CA LYS A 140 -3.55 0.51 17.56
C LYS A 140 -2.79 -0.12 16.41
N LYS A 141 -1.76 -0.93 16.68
CA LYS A 141 -0.96 -1.65 15.68
C LYS A 141 -1.79 -2.66 14.90
N ALA A 142 -2.67 -3.40 15.59
CA ALA A 142 -3.60 -4.33 14.94
C ALA A 142 -4.54 -3.60 13.96
N LYS A 143 -5.09 -2.44 14.35
CA LYS A 143 -5.90 -1.61 13.46
C LYS A 143 -5.10 -1.12 12.25
N VAL A 144 -3.85 -0.69 12.43
CA VAL A 144 -2.98 -0.28 11.33
C VAL A 144 -2.71 -1.44 10.38
N TRP A 145 -2.50 -2.65 10.91
CA TRP A 145 -2.37 -3.85 10.09
C TRP A 145 -3.64 -4.15 9.30
N ASP A 146 -4.81 -3.99 9.92
CA ASP A 146 -6.08 -4.19 9.22
C ASP A 146 -6.30 -3.19 8.08
N GLU A 147 -5.91 -1.94 8.28
CA GLU A 147 -6.05 -0.88 7.28
C GLU A 147 -4.99 -0.94 6.16
N HIS A 148 -3.73 -1.28 6.48
CA HIS A 148 -2.58 -1.10 5.58
C HIS A 148 -1.72 -2.35 5.38
N GLY A 149 -2.09 -3.49 5.95
CA GLY A 149 -1.28 -4.72 5.87
C GLY A 149 -1.00 -5.17 4.44
N ASP A 150 -1.95 -5.01 3.53
CA ASP A 150 -1.75 -5.36 2.12
C ASP A 150 -0.68 -4.46 1.47
N GLN A 151 -0.68 -3.16 1.79
CA GLN A 151 0.35 -2.23 1.32
C GLN A 151 1.72 -2.56 1.92
N ILE A 152 1.79 -2.91 3.21
CA ILE A 152 3.01 -3.34 3.90
C ILE A 152 3.61 -4.58 3.20
N LEU A 153 2.78 -5.58 2.91
CA LEU A 153 3.19 -6.79 2.18
C LEU A 153 3.72 -6.43 0.78
N GLY A 154 3.07 -5.50 0.10
CA GLY A 154 3.50 -4.99 -1.20
C GLY A 154 4.86 -4.30 -1.17
N LEU A 155 5.15 -3.51 -0.14
CA LEU A 155 6.46 -2.86 0.05
C LEU A 155 7.57 -3.90 0.24
N TRP A 156 7.36 -4.92 1.09
CA TRP A 156 8.34 -6.01 1.25
C TRP A 156 8.55 -6.83 -0.03
N LEU A 157 7.51 -7.06 -0.81
CA LEU A 157 7.61 -7.79 -2.08
C LEU A 157 8.39 -7.01 -3.13
N SER A 158 8.27 -5.68 -3.13
CA SER A 158 8.96 -4.80 -4.08
C SER A 158 10.41 -4.53 -3.72
N ASN A 159 10.76 -4.62 -2.43
CA ASN A 159 12.14 -4.45 -1.95
C ASN A 159 12.57 -5.63 -1.08
N PRO A 160 13.36 -6.58 -1.65
CA PRO A 160 13.88 -7.71 -0.89
C PRO A 160 14.82 -7.35 0.27
N LYS A 161 15.44 -6.15 0.25
CA LYS A 161 16.32 -5.69 1.33
C LYS A 161 15.53 -5.19 2.54
N ALA A 162 14.26 -4.78 2.35
CA ALA A 162 13.46 -4.25 3.43
C ALA A 162 13.20 -5.33 4.49
N GLU A 163 13.73 -5.12 5.68
CA GLU A 163 13.51 -5.97 6.85
C GLU A 163 12.30 -5.48 7.65
N GLU A 164 12.15 -4.17 7.75
CA GLU A 164 11.05 -3.55 8.47
C GLU A 164 10.27 -2.58 7.58
N VAL A 165 8.95 -2.54 7.77
CA VAL A 165 8.09 -1.47 7.26
C VAL A 165 7.50 -0.73 8.46
N TRP A 166 7.66 0.58 8.46
CA TRP A 166 7.15 1.45 9.51
C TRP A 166 6.04 2.32 8.96
N ILE A 167 4.86 2.22 9.57
CA ILE A 167 3.73 3.11 9.27
C ILE A 167 3.74 4.25 10.27
N VAL A 168 3.84 5.45 9.76
CA VAL A 168 3.77 6.67 10.57
C VAL A 168 2.36 7.24 10.46
N LYS A 169 1.55 7.08 11.51
CA LYS A 169 0.23 7.74 11.61
C LYS A 169 0.43 9.13 12.20
N TYR A 170 0.07 10.17 11.44
CA TYR A 170 0.21 11.56 11.84
C TYR A 170 -1.15 12.25 11.88
N ILE A 171 -1.48 12.85 13.01
CA ILE A 171 -2.76 13.54 13.24
C ILE A 171 -2.71 14.92 12.59
N TYR A 172 -3.54 15.09 11.55
CA TYR A 172 -3.74 16.37 10.91
C TYR A 172 -4.71 17.22 11.73
N CYS A 173 -4.31 18.44 12.05
CA CYS A 173 -5.16 19.45 12.67
C CYS A 173 -5.41 20.52 11.62
N ASP A 174 -6.68 20.72 11.29
CA ASP A 174 -7.09 21.72 10.32
C ASP A 174 -6.74 23.14 10.83
N GLU A 175 -6.19 23.98 9.94
CA GLU A 175 -5.84 25.37 10.24
C GLU A 175 -7.09 26.24 10.54
N PHE A 176 -8.29 25.72 10.25
CA PHE A 176 -9.56 26.42 10.50
C PHE A 176 -10.08 26.36 11.94
N ASN A 177 -9.40 25.62 12.82
CA ASN A 177 -9.70 25.75 14.25
C ASN A 177 -9.11 27.07 14.75
N GLU A 178 -9.93 27.96 15.27
CA GLU A 178 -9.60 29.26 15.89
C GLU A 178 -8.65 29.15 17.11
N PHE A 179 -8.25 27.95 17.45
CA PHE A 179 -7.25 27.66 18.48
C PHE A 179 -5.87 27.72 17.82
N GLU A 180 -4.90 28.31 18.53
CA GLU A 180 -3.51 28.35 18.08
C GLU A 180 -3.08 27.01 17.45
N PRO A 181 -2.52 27.01 16.24
CA PRO A 181 -2.13 25.79 15.58
C PRO A 181 -1.14 25.06 16.50
N ALA A 182 -1.55 23.92 17.02
CA ALA A 182 -0.67 23.11 17.87
C ALA A 182 0.60 22.80 17.07
N ASP A 183 1.77 22.91 17.71
CA ASP A 183 3.07 22.65 17.12
C ASP A 183 3.03 21.40 16.21
N PRO A 184 3.33 21.53 14.90
CA PRO A 184 3.31 20.40 13.97
C PRO A 184 4.30 19.30 14.35
N LEU A 185 5.32 19.62 15.15
CA LEU A 185 6.34 18.68 15.61
C LEU A 185 6.03 18.11 17.01
N ALA A 186 4.89 18.47 17.61
CA ALA A 186 4.52 17.96 18.93
C ALA A 186 4.49 16.41 18.95
N PRO A 187 5.07 15.76 19.99
CA PRO A 187 5.19 14.30 20.03
C PRO A 187 3.84 13.56 19.89
N TRP A 188 2.76 14.12 20.44
CA TRP A 188 1.43 13.50 20.42
C TRP A 188 0.78 13.43 19.02
N ARG A 189 1.31 14.19 18.05
CA ARG A 189 0.76 14.21 16.69
C ARG A 189 1.04 12.96 15.88
N GLY A 190 2.00 12.16 16.27
CA GLY A 190 2.33 10.99 15.49
C GLY A 190 2.64 9.77 16.33
N ILE A 191 2.41 8.61 15.71
CA ILE A 191 2.76 7.31 16.26
C ILE A 191 3.40 6.48 15.15
N VAL A 192 4.52 5.81 15.47
CA VAL A 192 5.20 4.90 14.56
C VAL A 192 4.86 3.46 14.90
N PHE A 193 4.33 2.73 13.93
CA PHE A 193 4.04 1.30 14.03
C PHE A 193 5.04 0.52 13.21
N ARG A 194 5.81 -0.35 13.88
CA ARG A 194 6.89 -1.14 13.28
C ARG A 194 6.40 -2.54 13.00
N PHE A 195 6.61 -3.00 11.77
CA PHE A 195 6.30 -4.35 11.32
C PHE A 195 7.60 -4.99 10.84
N ASP A 196 7.92 -6.16 11.38
CA ASP A 196 9.12 -6.92 11.05
C ASP A 196 8.77 -8.00 10.03
N ARG A 197 9.49 -8.04 8.91
CA ARG A 197 9.24 -8.96 7.79
C ARG A 197 9.19 -10.42 8.21
N LYS A 198 10.03 -10.81 9.17
CA LYS A 198 10.12 -12.23 9.62
C LYS A 198 8.82 -12.75 10.22
N ASP A 199 7.98 -11.85 10.76
CA ASP A 199 6.72 -12.24 11.41
C ASP A 199 5.59 -12.48 10.39
N TYR A 200 5.81 -12.13 9.09
CA TYR A 200 4.78 -12.14 8.05
C TYR A 200 5.15 -12.96 6.80
N LEU A 201 6.12 -13.87 6.88
CA LEU A 201 6.63 -14.61 5.72
C LEU A 201 5.57 -15.38 4.95
N GLU A 202 4.61 -16.00 5.65
CA GLU A 202 3.50 -16.72 5.02
C GLU A 202 2.54 -15.75 4.32
N SER A 203 2.23 -14.61 4.93
CA SER A 203 1.39 -13.58 4.32
C SER A 203 2.04 -12.99 3.07
N ILE A 204 3.37 -12.77 3.10
CA ILE A 204 4.14 -12.29 1.95
C ILE A 204 4.07 -13.29 0.79
N LYS A 205 4.24 -14.60 1.09
CA LYS A 205 4.12 -15.67 0.08
C LYS A 205 2.72 -15.68 -0.54
N ASN A 206 1.68 -15.69 0.28
CA ASN A 206 0.30 -15.70 -0.18
C ASN A 206 -0.05 -14.46 -1.01
N MET A 207 0.44 -13.28 -0.62
CA MET A 207 0.25 -12.05 -1.37
C MET A 207 0.95 -12.11 -2.73
N LYS A 208 2.17 -12.65 -2.80
CA LYS A 208 2.88 -12.85 -4.07
C LYS A 208 2.09 -13.72 -5.04
N GLU A 209 1.54 -14.82 -4.59
CA GLU A 209 0.72 -15.72 -5.41
C GLU A 209 -0.52 -15.03 -5.95
N GLN A 210 -1.19 -14.21 -5.13
CA GLN A 210 -2.34 -13.42 -5.54
C GLN A 210 -1.97 -12.37 -6.60
N ILE A 211 -0.85 -11.66 -6.42
CA ILE A 211 -0.38 -10.65 -7.39
C ILE A 211 -0.08 -11.31 -8.74
N ILE A 212 0.60 -12.46 -8.76
CA ILE A 212 0.89 -13.21 -9.99
C ILE A 212 -0.42 -13.60 -10.70
N LEU A 213 -1.39 -14.11 -9.95
CA LEU A 213 -2.70 -14.47 -10.49
C LEU A 213 -3.42 -13.27 -11.09
N PHE A 214 -3.43 -12.14 -10.39
CA PHE A 214 -4.06 -10.90 -10.87
C PHE A 214 -3.36 -10.31 -12.09
N ASP A 215 -2.04 -10.32 -12.09
CA ASP A 215 -1.24 -9.84 -13.21
C ASP A 215 -1.53 -10.64 -14.50
N ALA A 216 -1.51 -11.96 -14.39
CA ALA A 216 -1.87 -12.85 -15.48
C ALA A 216 -3.32 -12.65 -15.96
N PHE A 217 -4.23 -12.37 -15.02
CA PHE A 217 -5.62 -12.12 -15.35
C PHE A 217 -5.83 -10.79 -16.08
N ILE A 218 -5.11 -9.73 -15.70
CA ILE A 218 -5.15 -8.45 -16.41
C ILE A 218 -4.70 -8.60 -17.87
N ASP A 219 -3.69 -9.43 -18.14
CA ASP A 219 -3.19 -9.69 -19.50
C ASP A 219 -4.04 -10.71 -20.28
N SER A 220 -4.99 -11.38 -19.66
CA SER A 220 -5.88 -12.33 -20.32
C SER A 220 -7.04 -11.64 -21.05
N ASP A 221 -7.59 -12.29 -22.07
CA ASP A 221 -8.82 -11.85 -22.77
C ASP A 221 -10.11 -12.19 -22.00
N MET A 222 -9.99 -12.72 -20.78
CA MET A 222 -11.14 -13.18 -20.00
C MET A 222 -12.01 -12.04 -19.51
N ASN A 223 -13.33 -12.28 -19.52
CA ASN A 223 -14.26 -11.32 -18.94
C ASN A 223 -14.11 -11.30 -17.41
N PRO A 224 -13.79 -10.14 -16.80
CA PRO A 224 -13.60 -10.02 -15.38
C PRO A 224 -14.78 -10.49 -14.53
N SER A 225 -16.02 -10.40 -15.05
CA SER A 225 -17.23 -10.86 -14.33
C SER A 225 -17.28 -12.37 -14.12
N ARG A 226 -16.40 -13.15 -14.76
CA ARG A 226 -16.33 -14.60 -14.64
C ARG A 226 -15.32 -15.10 -13.62
N MET A 227 -14.54 -14.20 -13.00
CA MET A 227 -13.47 -14.60 -12.06
C MET A 227 -13.98 -15.01 -10.67
N LYS A 228 -15.26 -14.93 -10.42
CA LYS A 228 -15.86 -15.12 -9.07
C LYS A 228 -15.64 -16.49 -8.46
N ASP A 229 -15.34 -17.53 -9.23
CA ASP A 229 -15.27 -18.91 -8.73
C ASP A 229 -14.12 -19.71 -9.32
N GLY A 230 -13.11 -19.97 -8.49
CA GLY A 230 -12.19 -21.10 -8.68
C GLY A 230 -11.27 -21.03 -9.89
N TRP A 231 -10.61 -19.89 -10.15
CA TRP A 231 -9.53 -19.80 -11.11
C TRP A 231 -8.19 -20.03 -10.42
N GLU A 232 -7.34 -20.83 -11.01
CA GLU A 232 -5.97 -21.09 -10.55
C GLU A 232 -4.98 -20.86 -11.68
N LEU A 233 -3.73 -20.56 -11.31
CA LEU A 233 -2.65 -20.43 -12.26
C LEU A 233 -1.97 -21.81 -12.38
N VAL A 234 -2.13 -22.45 -13.54
CA VAL A 234 -1.45 -23.71 -13.85
C VAL A 234 -0.50 -23.46 -15.02
N ASP A 235 0.79 -23.71 -14.83
CA ASP A 235 1.84 -23.49 -15.83
C ASP A 235 1.80 -22.08 -16.49
N GLY A 236 1.55 -21.06 -15.68
CA GLY A 236 1.47 -19.67 -16.14
C GLY A 236 0.20 -19.33 -16.92
N LYS A 237 -0.78 -20.24 -16.98
CA LYS A 237 -2.10 -20.01 -17.61
C LYS A 237 -3.21 -20.08 -16.59
N LEU A 238 -4.15 -19.16 -16.70
CA LEU A 238 -5.36 -19.18 -15.89
C LEU A 238 -6.28 -20.32 -16.33
N VAL A 239 -6.54 -21.25 -15.41
CA VAL A 239 -7.42 -22.38 -15.61
C VAL A 239 -8.56 -22.31 -14.58
N LYS A 240 -9.78 -22.53 -15.04
CA LYS A 240 -10.92 -22.65 -14.13
C LYS A 240 -10.89 -24.04 -13.50
N VAL A 241 -10.71 -24.10 -12.18
CA VAL A 241 -10.84 -25.35 -11.43
C VAL A 241 -12.30 -25.57 -11.08
N GLU A 242 -12.92 -26.58 -11.69
CA GLU A 242 -14.24 -27.04 -11.25
C GLU A 242 -14.07 -27.71 -9.89
N LYS A 243 -14.58 -27.07 -8.82
CA LYS A 243 -14.69 -27.74 -7.52
C LYS A 243 -15.64 -28.93 -7.74
N GLU A 244 -15.13 -30.14 -7.58
CA GLU A 244 -15.99 -31.32 -7.47
C GLU A 244 -17.08 -31.02 -6.46
N ARG A 245 -18.33 -30.95 -6.92
CA ARG A 245 -19.48 -30.91 -6.04
C ARG A 245 -19.43 -32.23 -5.25
N LYS A 246 -19.00 -32.16 -3.99
CA LYS A 246 -19.28 -33.27 -3.07
C LYS A 246 -20.75 -33.50 -3.11
N SER A 247 -21.16 -34.57 -3.80
CA SER A 247 -22.51 -35.07 -3.74
C SER A 247 -22.78 -35.42 -2.27
N VAL A 248 -23.55 -34.59 -1.60
CA VAL A 248 -24.18 -34.97 -0.33
C VAL A 248 -25.22 -36.03 -0.72
N SER A 249 -24.76 -37.28 -0.72
CA SER A 249 -25.70 -38.43 -0.70
C SER A 249 -26.33 -38.43 0.67
N GLY A 250 -27.66 -38.22 0.67
CA GLY A 250 -28.57 -38.19 1.79
C GLY A 250 -28.56 -39.43 2.65
#